data_522e2288bd081e0f85fcb7e89dce1d9b
#
_entry.id   522e2288bd081e0f85fcb7e89dce1d9b
#
_cell.length_a   1.000
_cell.length_b   1.000
_cell.length_c   1.000
_cell.angle_alpha   90.00
_cell.angle_beta   90.00
_cell.angle_gamma   90.00
#
_symmetry.space_group_name_H-M   'P 1'
#
loop_
_entity.id
_entity.type
_entity.pdbx_description
1 polymer ?
#
loop_
_entity_poly.entity_id
_entity_poly.type
_entity_poly.pdbx_seq_one_letter_code
_entity_poly.pdbx_strand_id
1 'polypeptide(L)'
;NITERNDSNFVTVNIPTFTIENNRFQSTIKIKEDTLTQQWKVAGELNRKVHTLQAELFATEQKKVSLPYINRRFGAEVTFDTLYYSMTKENRTENQLQLDGTAKVNGLDVFHKALSPEVIHLDRGQLTYQMNIGKQTLELDSTTTVLFNQIKFHPYLRAEKNENQWHFTAATDKSWFPADELFSSLPKGLFSNLEGIKTSGELAYHFLLDIDFARLDSLKFESELKEKDFRIIEYGATSLSKMSEEFIYTAYENGIPVKTFPVGPSWEHFTPLDSISPLLRMSVMQSEDGAFFYHKGFLPDAMREALIYDLQVERFARGGSTITMQLVKNVFLNRNKNFARKLEEALIVWLIETERLTSKERMYEVYLNIAEWGPLVY
;
A
#
# COMPACT_ATOMS: atom_id res chain seq x y z
N ASN A 1 -15.06 -2.48 -35.08
CA ASN A 1 -15.94 -2.29 -33.92
C ASN A 1 -15.95 -3.57 -33.09
N ILE A 2 -15.63 -3.43 -31.82
CA ILE A 2 -15.79 -4.50 -30.83
C ILE A 2 -16.85 -3.99 -29.85
N THR A 3 -17.93 -4.74 -29.70
CA THR A 3 -18.98 -4.43 -28.73
C THR A 3 -19.08 -5.56 -27.73
N GLU A 4 -18.87 -5.28 -26.48
CA GLU A 4 -19.08 -6.21 -25.37
C GLU A 4 -20.38 -5.82 -24.66
N ARG A 5 -21.28 -6.78 -24.50
CA ARG A 5 -22.59 -6.59 -23.87
C ARG A 5 -22.63 -7.42 -22.59
N ASN A 6 -22.88 -6.78 -21.48
CA ASN A 6 -23.28 -7.42 -20.23
C ASN A 6 -24.70 -6.93 -19.85
N ASP A 7 -25.43 -7.67 -19.06
CA ASP A 7 -26.91 -7.58 -18.85
C ASP A 7 -27.54 -6.18 -18.71
N SER A 8 -26.79 -5.12 -18.49
CA SER A 8 -27.31 -3.76 -18.38
C SER A 8 -26.44 -2.66 -19.00
N ASN A 9 -25.20 -2.93 -19.42
CA ASN A 9 -24.28 -1.89 -19.90
C ASN A 9 -23.58 -2.30 -21.21
N PHE A 10 -23.39 -1.32 -22.12
CA PHE A 10 -22.69 -1.52 -23.38
C PHE A 10 -21.38 -0.75 -23.37
N VAL A 11 -20.27 -1.43 -23.74
CA VAL A 11 -19.07 -0.73 -24.18
C VAL A 11 -18.83 -1.01 -25.64
N THR A 12 -18.79 0.03 -26.42
CA THR A 12 -18.40 -0.04 -27.82
C THR A 12 -17.04 0.60 -28.01
N VAL A 13 -16.10 -0.18 -28.47
CA VAL A 13 -14.76 0.30 -28.88
C VAL A 13 -14.75 0.40 -30.41
N ASN A 14 -14.56 1.59 -30.90
CA ASN A 14 -14.44 1.88 -32.31
C ASN A 14 -13.04 2.42 -32.61
N ILE A 15 -12.35 1.81 -33.55
CA ILE A 15 -11.05 2.26 -34.06
C ILE A 15 -11.27 2.74 -35.49
N PRO A 16 -11.64 4.02 -35.68
CA PRO A 16 -11.97 4.55 -36.99
C PRO A 16 -10.78 4.63 -37.93
N THR A 17 -9.61 4.87 -37.37
CA THR A 17 -8.37 5.00 -38.14
C THR A 17 -7.25 4.26 -37.44
N PHE A 18 -6.52 3.46 -38.20
CA PHE A 18 -5.25 2.88 -37.81
C PHE A 18 -4.30 3.02 -39.00
N THR A 19 -3.22 3.74 -38.82
CA THR A 19 -2.19 3.92 -39.83
C THR A 19 -0.88 3.33 -39.33
N ILE A 20 -0.16 2.66 -40.23
CA ILE A 20 1.19 2.20 -39.94
C ILE A 20 2.08 2.55 -41.15
N GLU A 21 3.14 3.27 -40.89
CA GLU A 21 4.08 3.74 -41.92
C GLU A 21 5.50 3.75 -41.34
N ASN A 22 6.44 3.12 -42.02
CA ASN A 22 7.84 3.08 -41.59
C ASN A 22 8.03 2.66 -40.09
N ASN A 23 7.37 1.58 -39.67
CA ASN A 23 7.33 1.07 -38.30
C ASN A 23 6.56 1.97 -37.29
N ARG A 24 6.14 3.17 -37.68
CA ARG A 24 5.34 4.03 -36.82
C ARG A 24 3.87 3.76 -37.02
N PHE A 25 3.13 3.71 -35.94
CA PHE A 25 1.69 3.59 -35.97
C PHE A 25 1.02 4.71 -35.21
N GLN A 26 -0.17 5.05 -35.63
CA GLN A 26 -1.07 5.92 -34.91
C GLN A 26 -2.50 5.45 -35.08
N SER A 27 -3.27 5.65 -34.05
CA SER A 27 -4.67 5.26 -34.01
C SER A 27 -5.48 6.22 -33.17
N THR A 28 -6.74 6.38 -33.56
CA THR A 28 -7.75 7.00 -32.72
C THR A 28 -8.69 5.90 -32.24
N ILE A 29 -8.90 5.84 -30.94
CA ILE A 29 -9.81 4.90 -30.31
C ILE A 29 -10.98 5.70 -29.73
N LYS A 30 -12.19 5.38 -30.16
CA LYS A 30 -13.41 5.94 -29.59
C LYS A 30 -14.07 4.89 -28.72
N ILE A 31 -14.31 5.24 -27.48
CA ILE A 31 -15.00 4.39 -26.52
C ILE A 31 -16.31 5.06 -26.16
N LYS A 32 -17.38 4.30 -26.31
CA LYS A 32 -18.70 4.69 -25.86
C LYS A 32 -19.15 3.69 -24.79
N GLU A 33 -19.41 4.20 -23.59
CA GLU A 33 -19.97 3.48 -22.47
C GLU A 33 -21.21 4.25 -21.99
N ASP A 34 -22.38 3.67 -22.19
CA ASP A 34 -23.69 4.28 -21.92
C ASP A 34 -23.78 5.72 -22.46
N THR A 35 -23.73 6.73 -21.60
CA THR A 35 -23.76 8.15 -21.95
C THR A 35 -22.39 8.77 -22.11
N LEU A 36 -21.33 8.09 -21.69
CA LEU A 36 -19.93 8.58 -21.75
C LEU A 36 -19.31 8.22 -23.08
N THR A 37 -18.84 9.23 -23.82
CA THR A 37 -18.02 9.05 -25.02
C THR A 37 -16.63 9.62 -24.77
N GLN A 38 -15.62 8.81 -24.99
CA GLN A 38 -14.22 9.20 -24.89
C GLN A 38 -13.51 8.95 -26.20
N GLN A 39 -12.53 9.78 -26.50
CA GLN A 39 -11.64 9.58 -27.62
C GLN A 39 -10.19 9.64 -27.14
N TRP A 40 -9.45 8.57 -27.44
CA TRP A 40 -8.04 8.43 -27.12
C TRP A 40 -7.20 8.46 -28.38
N LYS A 41 -5.98 8.94 -28.26
CA LYS A 41 -4.95 8.75 -29.28
C LYS A 41 -3.92 7.76 -28.75
N VAL A 42 -3.53 6.85 -29.64
CA VAL A 42 -2.41 5.94 -29.44
C VAL A 42 -1.45 6.18 -30.59
N ALA A 43 -0.20 6.45 -30.25
CA ALA A 43 0.86 6.58 -31.23
C ALA A 43 2.10 5.83 -30.75
N GLY A 44 2.89 5.31 -31.68
CA GLY A 44 4.08 4.56 -31.31
C GLY A 44 4.88 4.02 -32.46
N GLU A 45 5.86 3.18 -32.13
CA GLU A 45 6.72 2.51 -33.06
C GLU A 45 6.81 1.01 -32.73
N LEU A 46 6.70 0.16 -33.75
CA LEU A 46 6.87 -1.27 -33.67
C LEU A 46 7.97 -1.72 -34.64
N ASN A 47 9.13 -2.08 -34.11
CA ASN A 47 10.21 -2.61 -34.91
C ASN A 47 10.34 -4.12 -34.72
N ARG A 48 9.85 -4.86 -35.70
CA ARG A 48 9.85 -6.33 -35.67
C ARG A 48 11.26 -6.94 -35.81
N LYS A 49 12.21 -6.24 -36.43
CA LYS A 49 13.58 -6.75 -36.63
C LYS A 49 14.38 -6.78 -35.32
N VAL A 50 14.19 -5.78 -34.48
CA VAL A 50 14.86 -5.67 -33.16
C VAL A 50 13.91 -5.93 -31.99
N HIS A 51 12.71 -6.43 -32.28
CA HIS A 51 11.70 -6.80 -31.28
C HIS A 51 11.39 -5.70 -30.25
N THR A 52 11.26 -4.45 -30.71
CA THR A 52 10.93 -3.31 -29.84
C THR A 52 9.53 -2.79 -30.13
N LEU A 53 8.84 -2.41 -29.08
CA LEU A 53 7.57 -1.71 -29.09
C LEU A 53 7.69 -0.45 -28.23
N GLN A 54 7.22 0.68 -28.76
CA GLN A 54 6.98 1.89 -28.00
C GLN A 54 5.58 2.39 -28.30
N ALA A 55 4.85 2.83 -27.28
CA ALA A 55 3.50 3.35 -27.43
C ALA A 55 3.22 4.43 -26.41
N GLU A 56 2.46 5.43 -26.81
CA GLU A 56 1.94 6.47 -25.95
C GLU A 56 0.42 6.54 -26.13
N LEU A 57 -0.28 6.62 -25.00
CA LEU A 57 -1.73 6.71 -24.91
C LEU A 57 -2.11 7.98 -24.15
N PHE A 58 -2.97 8.80 -24.73
CA PHE A 58 -3.49 10.01 -24.11
C PHE A 58 -4.89 10.34 -24.59
N ALA A 59 -5.65 11.07 -23.78
CA ALA A 59 -6.98 11.54 -24.17
C ALA A 59 -6.88 12.77 -25.09
N THR A 60 -7.86 12.91 -26.00
CA THR A 60 -8.10 14.15 -26.71
C THR A 60 -9.07 15.02 -25.89
N GLU A 61 -9.05 16.33 -26.10
CA GLU A 61 -10.00 17.27 -25.47
C GLU A 61 -9.79 17.52 -23.96
N GLN A 62 -8.54 17.50 -23.47
CA GLN A 62 -8.16 17.79 -22.08
C GLN A 62 -8.85 16.91 -21.02
N LYS A 63 -9.38 15.76 -21.42
CA LYS A 63 -9.96 14.76 -20.51
C LYS A 63 -8.96 13.66 -20.22
N LYS A 64 -9.07 13.06 -19.03
CA LYS A 64 -8.29 11.86 -18.70
C LYS A 64 -8.74 10.67 -19.52
N VAL A 65 -7.82 9.76 -19.80
CA VAL A 65 -8.15 8.42 -20.30
C VAL A 65 -8.82 7.64 -19.17
N SER A 66 -9.96 7.03 -19.43
CA SER A 66 -10.63 6.11 -18.50
C SER A 66 -10.63 4.69 -19.07
N LEU A 67 -10.40 3.70 -18.23
CA LEU A 67 -10.32 2.29 -18.61
C LEU A 67 -11.55 1.50 -18.15
N PRO A 68 -12.66 1.53 -18.91
CA PRO A 68 -13.93 0.92 -18.49
C PRO A 68 -13.85 -0.59 -18.28
N TYR A 69 -13.00 -1.27 -19.04
CA TYR A 69 -12.77 -2.71 -18.89
C TYR A 69 -12.24 -3.08 -17.48
N ILE A 70 -11.37 -2.24 -16.92
CA ILE A 70 -10.85 -2.43 -15.57
C ILE A 70 -11.96 -2.30 -14.54
N ASN A 71 -12.81 -1.29 -14.68
CA ASN A 71 -13.96 -1.10 -13.79
C ASN A 71 -14.89 -2.33 -13.81
N ARG A 72 -15.25 -2.81 -14.98
CA ARG A 72 -16.14 -3.97 -15.12
C ARG A 72 -15.58 -5.26 -14.54
N ARG A 73 -14.31 -5.54 -14.81
CA ARG A 73 -13.69 -6.80 -14.40
C ARG A 73 -13.26 -6.81 -12.94
N PHE A 74 -12.81 -5.69 -12.42
CA PHE A 74 -12.17 -5.58 -11.11
C PHE A 74 -12.89 -4.63 -10.16
N GLY A 75 -13.91 -3.89 -10.60
CA GLY A 75 -14.57 -2.86 -9.81
C GLY A 75 -13.69 -1.65 -9.50
N ALA A 76 -12.62 -1.45 -10.27
CA ALA A 76 -11.66 -0.36 -10.10
C ALA A 76 -11.87 0.70 -11.19
N GLU A 77 -12.08 1.95 -10.78
CA GLU A 77 -12.07 3.09 -11.68
C GLU A 77 -10.63 3.58 -11.82
N VAL A 78 -10.11 3.58 -13.05
CA VAL A 78 -8.73 4.01 -13.35
C VAL A 78 -8.78 5.05 -14.45
N THR A 79 -8.23 6.23 -14.12
CA THR A 79 -8.06 7.32 -15.09
C THR A 79 -6.64 7.88 -15.03
N PHE A 80 -6.14 8.40 -16.14
CA PHE A 80 -4.81 9.03 -16.22
C PHE A 80 -4.73 10.04 -17.35
N ASP A 81 -3.74 10.92 -17.29
CA ASP A 81 -3.51 11.91 -18.34
C ASP A 81 -2.76 11.29 -19.52
N THR A 82 -1.63 10.66 -19.25
CA THR A 82 -0.78 10.00 -20.26
C THR A 82 -0.22 8.69 -19.75
N LEU A 83 -0.12 7.70 -20.64
CA LEU A 83 0.58 6.44 -20.41
C LEU A 83 1.58 6.23 -21.55
N TYR A 84 2.85 6.16 -21.19
CA TYR A 84 3.93 5.74 -22.09
C TYR A 84 4.37 4.32 -21.74
N TYR A 85 4.58 3.51 -22.76
CA TYR A 85 5.09 2.14 -22.61
C TYR A 85 6.15 1.85 -23.67
N SER A 86 7.26 1.27 -23.24
CA SER A 86 8.27 0.72 -24.16
C SER A 86 8.70 -0.67 -23.71
N MET A 87 9.00 -1.52 -24.65
CA MET A 87 9.45 -2.89 -24.40
C MET A 87 10.43 -3.33 -25.48
N THR A 88 11.48 -4.02 -25.06
CA THR A 88 12.39 -4.79 -25.92
C THR A 88 12.33 -6.23 -25.47
N LYS A 89 12.18 -7.13 -26.45
CA LYS A 89 12.18 -8.57 -26.21
C LYS A 89 13.50 -9.17 -26.68
N GLU A 90 14.17 -9.90 -25.78
CA GLU A 90 15.38 -10.66 -26.07
C GLU A 90 15.18 -12.14 -25.74
N ASN A 91 15.49 -13.02 -26.68
CA ASN A 91 15.52 -14.46 -26.42
C ASN A 91 16.96 -14.85 -26.05
N ARG A 92 17.20 -15.18 -24.76
CA ARG A 92 18.52 -15.62 -24.31
C ARG A 92 18.82 -17.07 -24.61
N THR A 93 17.79 -17.92 -24.51
CA THR A 93 17.85 -19.36 -24.86
C THR A 93 16.46 -19.80 -25.32
N GLU A 94 16.32 -21.05 -25.80
CA GLU A 94 15.00 -21.65 -26.18
C GLU A 94 13.96 -21.62 -25.03
N ASN A 95 14.42 -21.56 -23.77
CA ASN A 95 13.56 -21.65 -22.60
C ASN A 95 13.60 -20.40 -21.71
N GLN A 96 14.29 -19.35 -22.14
CA GLN A 96 14.44 -18.11 -21.36
C GLN A 96 14.16 -16.89 -22.25
N LEU A 97 13.19 -16.10 -21.81
CA LEU A 97 12.80 -14.83 -22.40
C LEU A 97 13.14 -13.71 -21.44
N GLN A 98 13.85 -12.69 -21.94
CA GLN A 98 14.03 -11.43 -21.25
C GLN A 98 13.18 -10.35 -21.90
N LEU A 99 12.50 -9.57 -21.07
CA LEU A 99 11.77 -8.37 -21.43
C LEU A 99 12.35 -7.19 -20.67
N ASP A 100 12.87 -6.19 -21.37
CA ASP A 100 13.30 -4.93 -20.82
C ASP A 100 12.32 -3.86 -21.25
N GLY A 101 11.89 -3.00 -20.30
CA GLY A 101 10.89 -2.03 -20.67
C GLY A 101 10.73 -0.90 -19.67
N THR A 102 9.94 0.09 -20.08
CA THR A 102 9.57 1.22 -19.24
C THR A 102 8.09 1.52 -19.42
N ALA A 103 7.37 1.63 -18.31
CA ALA A 103 6.03 2.17 -18.25
C ALA A 103 6.06 3.49 -17.46
N LYS A 104 5.43 4.55 -17.98
CA LYS A 104 5.30 5.84 -17.32
C LYS A 104 3.85 6.27 -17.35
N VAL A 105 3.35 6.73 -16.22
CA VAL A 105 1.99 7.27 -16.09
C VAL A 105 2.03 8.62 -15.40
N ASN A 106 1.23 9.57 -15.89
CA ASN A 106 1.05 10.89 -15.29
C ASN A 106 -0.42 11.07 -14.93
N GLY A 107 -0.67 11.72 -13.80
CA GLY A 107 -2.00 12.08 -13.35
C GLY A 107 -2.91 10.86 -13.16
N LEU A 108 -2.40 9.79 -12.55
CA LEU A 108 -3.14 8.56 -12.31
C LEU A 108 -4.11 8.74 -11.13
N ASP A 109 -5.40 8.50 -11.40
CA ASP A 109 -6.41 8.35 -10.36
C ASP A 109 -6.90 6.92 -10.33
N VAL A 110 -6.97 6.35 -9.14
CA VAL A 110 -7.50 4.99 -8.91
C VAL A 110 -8.54 5.04 -7.80
N PHE A 111 -9.73 4.51 -8.08
CA PHE A 111 -10.74 4.26 -7.06
C PHE A 111 -11.08 2.79 -7.04
N HIS A 112 -10.96 2.17 -5.87
CA HIS A 112 -11.41 0.82 -5.61
C HIS A 112 -11.71 0.65 -4.12
N LYS A 113 -12.92 0.23 -3.78
CA LYS A 113 -13.42 0.14 -2.39
C LYS A 113 -12.53 -0.69 -1.45
N ALA A 114 -11.85 -1.71 -1.96
CA ALA A 114 -10.93 -2.53 -1.17
C ALA A 114 -9.58 -1.84 -0.91
N LEU A 115 -9.22 -0.81 -1.67
CA LEU A 115 -7.99 -0.05 -1.48
C LEU A 115 -8.20 1.17 -0.59
N SER A 116 -9.17 2.01 -0.94
CA SER A 116 -9.50 3.23 -0.21
C SER A 116 -10.96 3.62 -0.43
N PRO A 117 -11.62 4.30 0.54
CA PRO A 117 -12.92 4.92 0.33
C PRO A 117 -12.86 6.18 -0.54
N GLU A 118 -11.67 6.73 -0.75
CA GLU A 118 -11.40 7.93 -1.55
C GLU A 118 -10.63 7.59 -2.82
N VAL A 119 -10.63 8.51 -3.78
CA VAL A 119 -9.81 8.40 -4.99
C VAL A 119 -8.33 8.56 -4.60
N ILE A 120 -7.53 7.59 -4.98
CA ILE A 120 -6.08 7.62 -4.79
C ILE A 120 -5.47 8.37 -5.96
N HIS A 121 -4.75 9.45 -5.69
CA HIS A 121 -4.09 10.25 -6.70
C HIS A 121 -2.57 10.07 -6.69
N LEU A 122 -2.00 9.81 -7.85
CA LEU A 122 -0.57 9.70 -8.10
C LEU A 122 -0.17 10.67 -9.22
N ASP A 123 0.65 11.67 -8.91
CA ASP A 123 1.09 12.68 -9.90
C ASP A 123 1.87 12.03 -11.04
N ARG A 124 2.84 11.16 -10.71
CA ARG A 124 3.59 10.40 -11.70
C ARG A 124 4.09 9.08 -11.14
N GLY A 125 4.02 8.05 -11.99
CA GLY A 125 4.62 6.75 -11.74
C GLY A 125 5.51 6.34 -12.90
N GLN A 126 6.63 5.68 -12.62
CA GLN A 126 7.47 5.06 -13.62
C GLN A 126 7.98 3.71 -13.12
N LEU A 127 7.89 2.72 -13.98
CA LEU A 127 8.49 1.41 -13.80
C LEU A 127 9.46 1.19 -14.98
N THR A 128 10.76 1.08 -14.69
CA THR A 128 11.74 0.59 -15.66
C THR A 128 12.15 -0.79 -15.20
N TYR A 129 11.84 -1.80 -15.99
CA TYR A 129 11.94 -3.19 -15.57
C TYR A 129 12.83 -4.02 -16.47
N GLN A 130 13.48 -4.99 -15.86
CA GLN A 130 14.07 -6.15 -16.49
C GLN A 130 13.38 -7.40 -15.94
N MET A 131 12.66 -8.10 -16.81
CA MET A 131 11.89 -9.28 -16.46
C MET A 131 12.46 -10.52 -17.16
N ASN A 132 12.78 -11.53 -16.38
CA ASN A 132 13.24 -12.82 -16.86
C ASN A 132 12.14 -13.86 -16.72
N ILE A 133 11.75 -14.50 -17.81
CA ILE A 133 10.68 -15.49 -17.84
C ILE A 133 11.28 -16.82 -18.27
N GLY A 134 11.26 -17.81 -17.40
CA GLY A 134 11.64 -19.20 -17.65
C GLY A 134 10.41 -20.11 -17.71
N LYS A 135 10.62 -21.41 -17.86
CA LYS A 135 9.52 -22.40 -17.86
C LYS A 135 8.73 -22.43 -16.56
N GLN A 136 9.44 -22.28 -15.44
CA GLN A 136 8.87 -22.36 -14.08
C GLN A 136 9.30 -21.18 -13.21
N THR A 137 9.88 -20.14 -13.80
CA THR A 137 10.39 -18.98 -13.10
C THR A 137 9.91 -17.69 -13.77
N LEU A 138 9.51 -16.74 -12.92
CA LEU A 138 9.24 -15.36 -13.29
C LEU A 138 10.06 -14.49 -12.33
N GLU A 139 10.92 -13.63 -12.86
CA GLU A 139 11.78 -12.78 -12.07
C GLU A 139 11.73 -11.34 -12.58
N LEU A 140 11.54 -10.41 -11.67
CA LEU A 140 11.77 -9.00 -11.86
C LEU A 140 13.11 -8.67 -11.22
N ASP A 141 14.10 -8.40 -12.05
CA ASP A 141 15.49 -8.23 -11.65
C ASP A 141 15.69 -7.01 -10.75
N SER A 142 16.71 -7.06 -9.88
CA SER A 142 17.04 -5.99 -8.93
C SER A 142 17.51 -4.68 -9.61
N THR A 143 17.82 -4.69 -10.91
CA THR A 143 18.05 -3.47 -11.70
C THR A 143 16.76 -2.72 -12.01
N THR A 144 15.61 -3.36 -11.80
CA THR A 144 14.30 -2.73 -11.94
C THR A 144 14.22 -1.49 -11.04
N THR A 145 13.67 -0.43 -11.61
CA THR A 145 13.50 0.83 -10.91
C THR A 145 12.04 1.21 -10.89
N VAL A 146 11.53 1.51 -9.71
CA VAL A 146 10.23 2.15 -9.51
C VAL A 146 10.45 3.59 -9.06
N LEU A 147 9.83 4.53 -9.76
CA LEU A 147 9.66 5.91 -9.32
C LEU A 147 8.16 6.12 -9.01
N PHE A 148 7.87 6.55 -7.81
CA PHE A 148 6.54 6.79 -7.31
C PHE A 148 6.51 8.19 -6.70
N ASN A 149 5.90 9.14 -7.40
CA ASN A 149 6.04 10.58 -7.15
C ASN A 149 7.51 11.01 -7.08
N GLN A 150 8.10 11.16 -5.90
CA GLN A 150 9.49 11.56 -5.71
C GLN A 150 10.39 10.39 -5.27
N ILE A 151 9.80 9.34 -4.66
CA ILE A 151 10.58 8.23 -4.14
C ILE A 151 10.98 7.26 -5.24
N LYS A 152 12.26 6.92 -5.28
CA LYS A 152 12.85 5.93 -6.19
C LYS A 152 13.38 4.74 -5.39
N PHE A 153 13.05 3.52 -5.83
CA PHE A 153 13.55 2.29 -5.21
C PHE A 153 13.70 1.16 -6.23
N HIS A 154 14.36 0.09 -5.83
CA HIS A 154 14.71 -1.05 -6.69
C HIS A 154 14.11 -2.34 -6.11
N PRO A 155 12.89 -2.75 -6.56
CA PRO A 155 12.31 -4.00 -6.11
C PRO A 155 12.94 -5.19 -6.84
N TYR A 156 13.13 -6.28 -6.10
CA TYR A 156 13.40 -7.60 -6.62
C TYR A 156 12.20 -8.49 -6.32
N LEU A 157 11.67 -9.17 -7.33
CA LEU A 157 10.58 -10.13 -7.18
C LEU A 157 10.92 -11.41 -7.94
N ARG A 158 10.73 -12.56 -7.31
CA ARG A 158 10.89 -13.85 -7.95
C ARG A 158 9.77 -14.80 -7.54
N ALA A 159 9.18 -15.46 -8.52
CA ALA A 159 8.28 -16.58 -8.35
C ALA A 159 8.87 -17.79 -9.09
N GLU A 160 9.05 -18.89 -8.39
CA GLU A 160 9.58 -20.13 -8.93
C GLU A 160 8.66 -21.30 -8.54
N LYS A 161 8.38 -22.15 -9.50
CA LYS A 161 7.61 -23.36 -9.26
C LYS A 161 8.53 -24.57 -9.28
N ASN A 162 8.78 -25.15 -8.09
CA ASN A 162 9.57 -26.35 -7.90
C ASN A 162 8.63 -27.54 -7.72
N GLU A 163 8.65 -28.49 -8.67
CA GLU A 163 7.70 -29.59 -8.74
C GLU A 163 6.24 -29.09 -8.79
N ASN A 164 5.50 -29.14 -7.68
CA ASN A 164 4.13 -28.65 -7.55
C ASN A 164 3.97 -27.48 -6.55
N GLN A 165 5.05 -27.01 -5.92
CA GLN A 165 5.00 -25.97 -4.93
C GLN A 165 5.64 -24.68 -5.45
N TRP A 166 5.13 -23.55 -4.97
CA TRP A 166 5.66 -22.24 -5.28
C TRP A 166 6.67 -21.78 -4.24
N HIS A 167 7.67 -21.07 -4.71
CA HIS A 167 8.58 -20.28 -3.91
C HIS A 167 8.53 -18.82 -4.36
N PHE A 168 8.26 -17.91 -3.44
CA PHE A 168 8.19 -16.47 -3.69
C PHE A 168 9.25 -15.74 -2.91
N THR A 169 9.98 -14.86 -3.57
CA THR A 169 10.91 -13.93 -2.95
C THR A 169 10.55 -12.52 -3.37
N ALA A 170 10.44 -11.60 -2.41
CA ALA A 170 10.30 -10.17 -2.64
C ALA A 170 11.31 -9.43 -1.76
N ALA A 171 12.10 -8.54 -2.33
CA ALA A 171 13.10 -7.78 -1.61
C ALA A 171 13.25 -6.36 -2.16
N THR A 172 13.64 -5.43 -1.29
CA THR A 172 14.11 -4.12 -1.70
C THR A 172 15.03 -3.55 -0.63
N ASP A 173 16.12 -2.93 -1.06
CA ASP A 173 17.02 -2.17 -0.21
C ASP A 173 17.10 -0.75 -0.73
N LYS A 174 16.78 0.22 0.10
CA LYS A 174 16.99 1.63 -0.20
C LYS A 174 17.95 2.22 0.83
N SER A 175 19.14 2.57 0.36
CA SER A 175 20.15 3.28 1.17
C SER A 175 19.62 4.65 1.60
N TRP A 176 20.35 5.32 2.48
CA TRP A 176 19.96 6.61 3.05
C TRP A 176 19.43 7.61 2.02
N PHE A 177 18.26 8.16 2.27
CA PHE A 177 17.57 9.15 1.44
C PHE A 177 16.80 10.15 2.32
N PRO A 178 16.55 11.37 1.84
CA PRO A 178 15.78 12.36 2.59
C PRO A 178 14.40 11.83 3.01
N ALA A 179 14.05 11.97 4.29
CA ALA A 179 12.76 11.49 4.80
C ALA A 179 11.56 12.11 4.08
N ASP A 180 11.67 13.39 3.70
CA ASP A 180 10.64 14.11 2.97
C ASP A 180 10.34 13.49 1.58
N GLU A 181 11.31 12.81 0.97
CA GLU A 181 11.08 12.05 -0.27
C GLU A 181 10.00 10.96 -0.11
N LEU A 182 9.97 10.26 1.05
CA LEU A 182 8.95 9.28 1.36
C LEU A 182 7.60 9.95 1.63
N PHE A 183 7.57 10.88 2.58
CA PHE A 183 6.32 11.42 3.07
C PHE A 183 5.61 12.32 2.06
N SER A 184 6.36 13.09 1.25
CA SER A 184 5.79 13.86 0.13
C SER A 184 5.36 13.00 -1.05
N SER A 185 5.82 11.74 -1.11
CA SER A 185 5.42 10.79 -2.16
C SER A 185 4.16 10.01 -1.82
N LEU A 186 3.65 10.09 -0.58
CA LEU A 186 2.43 9.37 -0.20
C LEU A 186 1.25 9.83 -1.05
N PRO A 187 0.52 8.91 -1.71
CA PRO A 187 -0.61 9.29 -2.56
C PRO A 187 -1.73 9.90 -1.73
N LYS A 188 -2.31 10.97 -2.26
CA LYS A 188 -3.53 11.55 -1.68
C LYS A 188 -4.67 10.53 -1.71
N GLY A 189 -5.51 10.58 -0.69
CA GLY A 189 -6.62 9.66 -0.52
C GLY A 189 -6.25 8.26 0.01
N LEU A 190 -4.95 7.98 0.20
CA LEU A 190 -4.48 6.70 0.75
C LEU A 190 -4.01 6.83 2.20
N PHE A 191 -3.39 7.96 2.57
CA PHE A 191 -2.79 8.24 3.87
C PHE A 191 -3.37 9.54 4.45
N SER A 192 -4.68 9.52 4.75
CA SER A 192 -5.45 10.73 5.06
C SER A 192 -4.96 11.47 6.33
N ASN A 193 -4.48 10.74 7.35
CA ASN A 193 -3.94 11.37 8.56
C ASN A 193 -2.58 12.03 8.33
N LEU A 194 -1.80 11.50 7.39
CA LEU A 194 -0.43 11.95 7.07
C LEU A 194 -0.39 12.98 5.94
N GLU A 195 -1.52 13.31 5.33
CA GLU A 195 -1.57 14.25 4.23
C GLU A 195 -1.04 15.63 4.65
N GLY A 196 0.01 16.11 3.95
CA GLY A 196 0.67 17.38 4.24
C GLY A 196 1.74 17.33 5.34
N ILE A 197 2.06 16.17 5.88
CA ILE A 197 3.16 16.03 6.86
C ILE A 197 4.49 16.50 6.25
N LYS A 198 5.28 17.24 7.04
CA LYS A 198 6.63 17.66 6.67
C LYS A 198 7.64 17.05 7.62
N THR A 199 8.70 16.53 7.06
CA THR A 199 9.74 15.82 7.80
C THR A 199 11.13 16.30 7.41
N SER A 200 12.12 15.99 8.24
CA SER A 200 13.54 16.19 7.97
C SER A 200 14.35 14.96 8.39
N GLY A 201 15.64 14.97 8.08
CA GLY A 201 16.53 13.85 8.34
C GLY A 201 16.55 12.85 7.18
N GLU A 202 17.14 11.70 7.43
CA GLU A 202 17.34 10.65 6.43
C GLU A 202 16.72 9.34 6.90
N LEU A 203 16.25 8.54 5.94
CA LEU A 203 15.70 7.19 6.13
C LEU A 203 16.50 6.19 5.31
N ALA A 204 16.54 4.95 5.78
CA ALA A 204 16.98 3.81 4.97
C ALA A 204 15.98 2.67 5.18
N TYR A 205 15.65 1.93 4.13
CA TYR A 205 14.66 0.87 4.20
C TYR A 205 15.20 -0.45 3.70
N HIS A 206 14.94 -1.49 4.47
CA HIS A 206 15.20 -2.88 4.12
C HIS A 206 13.91 -3.69 4.18
N PHE A 207 13.68 -4.51 3.17
CA PHE A 207 12.56 -5.44 3.13
C PHE A 207 12.98 -6.76 2.50
N LEU A 208 12.62 -7.87 3.14
CA LEU A 208 12.75 -9.22 2.61
C LEU A 208 11.53 -10.05 3.02
N LEU A 209 10.88 -10.63 2.03
CA LEU A 209 9.89 -11.68 2.19
C LEU A 209 10.30 -12.87 1.34
N ASP A 210 10.50 -14.03 1.97
CA ASP A 210 10.86 -15.28 1.29
C ASP A 210 9.96 -16.39 1.79
N ILE A 211 9.12 -16.94 0.90
CA ILE A 211 8.09 -17.93 1.22
C ILE A 211 8.28 -19.17 0.36
N ASP A 212 8.74 -20.25 0.93
CA ASP A 212 8.74 -21.57 0.32
C ASP A 212 7.51 -22.36 0.78
N PHE A 213 6.52 -22.55 -0.09
CA PHE A 213 5.28 -23.26 0.25
C PHE A 213 5.50 -24.76 0.52
N ALA A 214 6.66 -25.32 0.15
CA ALA A 214 7.05 -26.65 0.56
C ALA A 214 7.55 -26.70 2.02
N ARG A 215 8.00 -25.57 2.56
CA ARG A 215 8.62 -25.47 3.90
C ARG A 215 8.27 -24.12 4.54
N LEU A 216 7.02 -23.93 4.91
CA LEU A 216 6.54 -22.66 5.48
C LEU A 216 7.30 -22.24 6.76
N ASP A 217 7.83 -23.19 7.53
CA ASP A 217 8.64 -22.88 8.72
C ASP A 217 9.94 -22.14 8.39
N SER A 218 10.44 -22.25 7.16
CA SER A 218 11.63 -21.52 6.67
C SER A 218 11.33 -20.09 6.22
N LEU A 219 10.09 -19.63 6.29
CA LEU A 219 9.67 -18.28 5.88
C LEU A 219 10.54 -17.22 6.56
N LYS A 220 11.04 -16.29 5.75
CA LYS A 220 11.73 -15.08 6.21
C LYS A 220 10.82 -13.88 5.97
N PHE A 221 10.71 -13.05 6.98
CA PHE A 221 10.03 -11.78 6.91
C PHE A 221 10.84 -10.74 7.67
N GLU A 222 11.40 -9.79 6.94
CA GLU A 222 12.21 -8.70 7.47
C GLU A 222 11.66 -7.39 6.89
N SER A 223 11.43 -6.41 7.74
CA SER A 223 11.02 -5.06 7.33
C SER A 223 11.54 -4.06 8.35
N GLU A 224 12.47 -3.22 7.94
CA GLU A 224 13.12 -2.26 8.82
C GLU A 224 13.22 -0.89 8.15
N LEU A 225 12.64 0.13 8.78
CA LEU A 225 12.80 1.53 8.41
C LEU A 225 13.73 2.20 9.45
N LYS A 226 14.98 2.43 9.05
CA LYS A 226 16.00 3.11 9.87
C LYS A 226 15.88 4.61 9.67
N GLU A 227 16.22 5.36 10.72
CA GLU A 227 16.23 6.80 10.73
C GLU A 227 17.59 7.37 11.15
N LYS A 228 17.90 8.58 10.66
CA LYS A 228 19.04 9.36 11.07
C LYS A 228 18.65 10.83 11.10
N ASP A 229 18.75 11.44 12.28
CA ASP A 229 18.36 12.84 12.53
C ASP A 229 16.93 13.17 12.09
N PHE A 230 16.05 12.16 12.12
CA PHE A 230 14.65 12.28 11.69
C PHE A 230 13.87 13.18 12.66
N ARG A 231 13.03 14.06 12.11
CA ARG A 231 12.06 14.88 12.86
C ARG A 231 10.82 15.14 12.05
N ILE A 232 9.68 15.14 12.72
CA ILE A 232 8.45 15.72 12.20
C ILE A 232 8.54 17.24 12.39
N ILE A 233 8.53 18.00 11.30
CA ILE A 233 8.58 19.46 11.30
C ILE A 233 7.17 20.04 11.45
N GLU A 234 6.21 19.43 10.75
CA GLU A 234 4.80 19.82 10.76
C GLU A 234 3.93 18.58 10.62
N TYR A 235 2.95 18.43 11.48
CA TYR A 235 1.99 17.33 11.35
C TYR A 235 1.14 17.51 10.08
N GLY A 236 0.67 16.37 9.55
CA GLY A 236 -0.30 16.35 8.47
C GLY A 236 -1.71 16.73 8.96
N ALA A 237 -2.71 16.17 8.31
CA ALA A 237 -4.12 16.45 8.65
C ALA A 237 -4.46 16.09 10.11
N THR A 238 -3.71 15.19 10.75
CA THR A 238 -3.94 14.78 12.14
C THR A 238 -2.69 14.97 13.00
N SER A 239 -2.84 15.58 14.19
CA SER A 239 -1.77 15.63 15.19
C SER A 239 -1.54 14.24 15.78
N LEU A 240 -0.34 13.67 15.51
CA LEU A 240 0.04 12.35 16.01
C LEU A 240 0.39 12.34 17.51
N SER A 241 0.58 13.51 18.11
CA SER A 241 0.83 13.64 19.55
C SER A 241 -0.44 13.71 20.42
N LYS A 242 -1.64 13.66 19.82
CA LYS A 242 -2.91 13.85 20.56
C LYS A 242 -3.11 12.89 21.74
N MET A 243 -2.51 11.69 21.72
CA MET A 243 -2.61 10.76 22.83
C MET A 243 -1.77 11.16 24.06
N SER A 244 -0.81 12.08 23.92
CA SER A 244 0.03 12.54 25.03
C SER A 244 -0.75 13.37 26.06
N GLU A 245 -1.88 13.92 25.64
CA GLU A 245 -2.78 14.75 26.45
C GLU A 245 -4.18 14.12 26.56
N GLU A 246 -5.10 14.81 27.21
CA GLU A 246 -6.50 14.43 27.20
C GLU A 246 -7.09 14.67 25.79
N PHE A 247 -7.85 13.71 25.29
CA PHE A 247 -8.50 13.81 23.99
C PHE A 247 -9.87 13.13 23.98
N ILE A 248 -10.71 13.51 23.03
CA ILE A 248 -12.02 12.86 22.84
C ILE A 248 -11.84 11.58 22.03
N TYR A 249 -12.35 10.49 22.57
CA TYR A 249 -12.41 9.19 21.91
C TYR A 249 -13.85 8.79 21.60
N THR A 250 -14.07 8.21 20.44
CA THR A 250 -15.36 7.62 20.04
C THR A 250 -15.18 6.13 19.80
N ALA A 251 -15.88 5.33 20.57
CA ALA A 251 -15.97 3.89 20.37
C ALA A 251 -16.98 3.56 19.27
N TYR A 252 -16.69 2.52 18.50
CA TYR A 252 -17.51 2.10 17.37
C TYR A 252 -17.79 0.61 17.42
N GLU A 253 -19.03 0.22 17.15
CA GLU A 253 -19.44 -1.15 16.87
C GLU A 253 -19.95 -1.25 15.42
N ASN A 254 -19.41 -2.18 14.65
CA ASN A 254 -19.76 -2.38 13.25
C ASN A 254 -19.75 -1.08 12.39
N GLY A 255 -18.83 -0.16 12.71
CA GLY A 255 -18.71 1.13 12.04
C GLY A 255 -19.68 2.22 12.52
N ILE A 256 -20.54 1.92 13.48
CA ILE A 256 -21.50 2.86 14.08
C ILE A 256 -20.90 3.41 15.39
N PRO A 257 -20.89 4.73 15.62
CA PRO A 257 -20.46 5.29 16.90
C PRO A 257 -21.42 4.89 18.02
N VAL A 258 -20.90 4.32 19.11
CA VAL A 258 -21.71 3.84 20.24
C VAL A 258 -21.50 4.64 21.52
N LYS A 259 -20.30 5.19 21.73
CA LYS A 259 -19.98 5.99 22.92
C LYS A 259 -18.87 6.98 22.61
N THR A 260 -19.02 8.22 23.09
CA THR A 260 -18.00 9.27 22.98
C THR A 260 -17.69 9.80 24.37
N PHE A 261 -16.40 9.85 24.73
CA PHE A 261 -15.95 10.29 26.04
C PHE A 261 -14.51 10.84 25.99
N PRO A 262 -14.12 11.72 26.93
CA PRO A 262 -12.74 12.16 27.03
C PRO A 262 -11.86 11.05 27.64
N VAL A 263 -10.63 10.89 27.16
CA VAL A 263 -9.63 9.97 27.70
C VAL A 263 -8.63 10.79 28.51
N GLY A 264 -9.03 11.13 29.74
CA GLY A 264 -8.26 11.96 30.65
C GLY A 264 -9.07 12.36 31.87
N PRO A 265 -8.47 13.19 32.75
CA PRO A 265 -9.03 13.52 34.07
C PRO A 265 -10.41 14.20 34.10
N SER A 266 -10.85 14.76 32.99
CA SER A 266 -12.20 15.35 32.89
C SER A 266 -13.33 14.34 32.84
N TRP A 267 -13.01 13.05 32.59
CA TRP A 267 -13.99 11.98 32.59
C TRP A 267 -14.04 11.27 33.96
N GLU A 268 -15.21 11.17 34.55
CA GLU A 268 -15.39 10.57 35.88
C GLU A 268 -15.01 9.08 35.98
N HIS A 269 -15.02 8.36 34.82
CA HIS A 269 -14.64 6.95 34.76
C HIS A 269 -13.18 6.75 34.33
N PHE A 270 -12.46 7.84 34.01
CA PHE A 270 -11.03 7.73 33.70
C PHE A 270 -10.24 7.21 34.87
N THR A 271 -9.47 6.17 34.68
CA THR A 271 -8.63 5.58 35.71
C THR A 271 -7.15 5.78 35.36
N PRO A 272 -6.41 6.61 36.12
CA PRO A 272 -4.97 6.76 35.95
C PRO A 272 -4.25 5.39 36.03
N LEU A 273 -3.18 5.21 35.28
CA LEU A 273 -2.46 3.94 35.19
C LEU A 273 -2.08 3.38 36.58
N ASP A 274 -1.60 4.23 37.48
CA ASP A 274 -1.18 3.82 38.83
C ASP A 274 -2.36 3.38 39.71
N SER A 275 -3.58 3.78 39.40
CA SER A 275 -4.81 3.41 40.09
C SER A 275 -5.41 2.10 39.56
N ILE A 276 -4.97 1.62 38.40
CA ILE A 276 -5.39 0.32 37.83
C ILE A 276 -4.66 -0.82 38.54
N SER A 277 -5.40 -1.85 38.94
CA SER A 277 -4.83 -3.04 39.59
C SER A 277 -3.58 -3.57 38.87
N PRO A 278 -2.45 -3.80 39.56
CA PRO A 278 -1.26 -4.39 38.97
C PRO A 278 -1.50 -5.74 38.29
N LEU A 279 -2.40 -6.56 38.87
CA LEU A 279 -2.78 -7.83 38.29
C LEU A 279 -3.50 -7.65 36.94
N LEU A 280 -4.42 -6.70 36.85
CA LEU A 280 -5.12 -6.40 35.60
C LEU A 280 -4.12 -5.91 34.54
N ARG A 281 -3.25 -4.95 34.89
CA ARG A 281 -2.21 -4.46 33.98
C ARG A 281 -1.32 -5.60 33.46
N MET A 282 -0.83 -6.46 34.37
CA MET A 282 -0.01 -7.61 33.98
C MET A 282 -0.76 -8.59 33.08
N SER A 283 -2.00 -8.92 33.41
CA SER A 283 -2.78 -9.91 32.67
C SER A 283 -3.06 -9.42 31.24
N VAL A 284 -3.47 -8.18 31.07
CA VAL A 284 -3.73 -7.57 29.74
C VAL A 284 -2.44 -7.50 28.92
N MET A 285 -1.37 -7.00 29.53
CA MET A 285 -0.07 -6.92 28.83
C MET A 285 0.39 -8.30 28.39
N GLN A 286 0.32 -9.32 29.27
CA GLN A 286 0.77 -10.67 28.94
C GLN A 286 -0.08 -11.34 27.86
N SER A 287 -1.38 -11.04 27.80
CA SER A 287 -2.27 -11.61 26.78
C SER A 287 -2.17 -10.94 25.43
N GLU A 288 -1.92 -9.63 25.39
CA GLU A 288 -1.97 -8.83 24.16
C GLU A 288 -0.57 -8.57 23.59
N ASP A 289 0.39 -8.20 24.46
CA ASP A 289 1.72 -7.76 24.04
C ASP A 289 2.71 -7.80 25.21
N GLY A 290 3.19 -8.98 25.55
CA GLY A 290 4.08 -9.17 26.71
C GLY A 290 5.40 -8.40 26.67
N ALA A 291 5.81 -7.92 25.51
CA ALA A 291 7.03 -7.14 25.30
C ALA A 291 6.77 -5.65 25.07
N PHE A 292 5.57 -5.14 25.31
CA PHE A 292 5.12 -3.78 24.96
C PHE A 292 6.11 -2.67 25.35
N PHE A 293 6.69 -2.71 26.53
CA PHE A 293 7.63 -1.70 27.01
C PHE A 293 9.04 -1.82 26.41
N TYR A 294 9.34 -2.88 25.67
CA TYR A 294 10.70 -3.20 25.19
C TYR A 294 10.87 -3.06 23.69
N HIS A 295 9.79 -3.07 22.91
CA HIS A 295 9.85 -2.92 21.45
C HIS A 295 9.41 -1.52 20.99
N LYS A 296 9.71 -1.19 19.74
CA LYS A 296 9.34 0.07 19.07
C LYS A 296 8.12 -0.13 18.14
N GLY A 297 7.00 -0.54 18.72
CA GLY A 297 5.71 -0.63 18.02
C GLY A 297 5.47 -1.92 17.23
N PHE A 298 6.51 -2.67 16.88
CA PHE A 298 6.41 -3.91 16.11
C PHE A 298 7.13 -5.07 16.78
N LEU A 299 6.62 -6.28 16.59
CA LEU A 299 7.23 -7.54 16.97
C LEU A 299 7.41 -8.41 15.71
N PRO A 300 8.55 -8.29 15.00
CA PRO A 300 8.78 -9.00 13.73
C PRO A 300 8.62 -10.51 13.84
N ASP A 301 9.11 -11.12 14.93
CA ASP A 301 8.98 -12.57 15.16
C ASP A 301 7.51 -12.98 15.31
N ALA A 302 6.72 -12.24 16.09
CA ALA A 302 5.29 -12.52 16.26
C ALA A 302 4.51 -12.34 14.95
N MET A 303 4.87 -11.32 14.15
CA MET A 303 4.28 -11.10 12.83
C MET A 303 4.64 -12.24 11.86
N ARG A 304 5.89 -12.70 11.88
CA ARG A 304 6.36 -13.82 11.09
C ARG A 304 5.63 -15.12 11.48
N GLU A 305 5.53 -15.43 12.76
CA GLU A 305 4.82 -16.61 13.25
C GLU A 305 3.32 -16.58 12.92
N ALA A 306 2.69 -15.41 13.04
CA ALA A 306 1.30 -15.24 12.65
C ALA A 306 1.11 -15.50 11.15
N LEU A 307 2.01 -14.99 10.30
CA LEU A 307 1.98 -15.22 8.86
C LEU A 307 2.15 -16.70 8.51
N ILE A 308 3.12 -17.41 9.14
CA ILE A 308 3.32 -18.86 8.96
C ILE A 308 2.04 -19.61 9.32
N TYR A 309 1.46 -19.32 10.48
CA TYR A 309 0.26 -20.01 10.95
C TYR A 309 -0.94 -19.75 10.01
N ASP A 310 -1.14 -18.49 9.59
CA ASP A 310 -2.23 -18.12 8.70
C ASP A 310 -2.11 -18.79 7.32
N LEU A 311 -0.89 -18.92 6.80
CA LEU A 311 -0.62 -19.67 5.57
C LEU A 311 -0.86 -21.17 5.73
N GLN A 312 -0.49 -21.76 6.88
CA GLN A 312 -0.72 -23.19 7.15
C GLN A 312 -2.21 -23.55 7.24
N VAL A 313 -3.02 -22.65 7.82
CA VAL A 313 -4.48 -22.87 7.97
C VAL A 313 -5.31 -22.24 6.85
N GLU A 314 -4.67 -21.61 5.87
CA GLU A 314 -5.27 -20.94 4.71
C GLU A 314 -6.36 -19.91 5.08
N ARG A 315 -6.22 -19.26 6.20
CA ARG A 315 -7.11 -18.20 6.69
C ARG A 315 -6.42 -17.29 7.69
N PHE A 316 -6.92 -16.06 7.82
CA PHE A 316 -6.50 -15.14 8.89
C PHE A 316 -7.05 -15.63 10.25
N ALA A 317 -6.23 -16.36 11.00
CA ALA A 317 -6.58 -16.98 12.26
C ALA A 317 -5.76 -16.46 13.45
N ARG A 318 -4.53 -15.99 13.22
CA ARG A 318 -3.65 -15.43 14.25
C ARG A 318 -3.28 -13.97 13.91
N GLY A 319 -3.45 -13.06 14.86
CA GLY A 319 -3.02 -11.67 14.74
C GLY A 319 -1.58 -11.49 15.25
N GLY A 320 -0.78 -10.68 14.56
CA GLY A 320 0.54 -10.23 15.00
C GLY A 320 0.54 -8.75 15.40
N SER A 321 -0.58 -8.19 15.84
CA SER A 321 -0.70 -6.76 16.18
C SER A 321 -0.29 -6.51 17.63
N THR A 322 0.56 -5.51 17.85
CA THR A 322 0.97 -5.01 19.16
C THR A 322 -0.07 -4.06 19.77
N ILE A 323 0.08 -3.72 21.05
CA ILE A 323 -0.75 -2.70 21.72
C ILE A 323 -0.64 -1.36 20.98
N THR A 324 0.56 -0.92 20.56
CA THR A 324 0.72 0.32 19.79
C THR A 324 -0.05 0.28 18.47
N MET A 325 0.00 -0.83 17.72
CA MET A 325 -0.78 -1.01 16.49
C MET A 325 -2.30 -0.95 16.74
N GLN A 326 -2.77 -1.56 17.83
CA GLN A 326 -4.18 -1.52 18.23
C GLN A 326 -4.63 -0.10 18.60
N LEU A 327 -3.79 0.64 19.34
CA LEU A 327 -4.04 2.04 19.68
C LEU A 327 -4.14 2.91 18.43
N VAL A 328 -3.15 2.84 17.54
CA VAL A 328 -3.16 3.62 16.30
C VAL A 328 -4.43 3.31 15.50
N LYS A 329 -4.76 2.04 15.34
CA LYS A 329 -5.99 1.61 14.67
C LYS A 329 -7.24 2.24 15.30
N ASN A 330 -7.32 2.27 16.63
CA ASN A 330 -8.52 2.71 17.34
C ASN A 330 -8.63 4.23 17.46
N VAL A 331 -7.49 4.94 17.60
CA VAL A 331 -7.45 6.37 17.91
C VAL A 331 -7.34 7.24 16.64
N PHE A 332 -6.63 6.77 15.62
CA PHE A 332 -6.32 7.59 14.44
C PHE A 332 -7.05 7.14 13.16
N LEU A 333 -7.33 5.84 13.01
CA LEU A 333 -7.79 5.32 11.73
C LEU A 333 -9.31 5.18 11.65
N ASN A 334 -9.84 5.31 10.45
CA ASN A 334 -11.23 4.99 10.16
C ASN A 334 -11.51 3.48 10.31
N ARG A 335 -12.78 3.09 10.35
CA ARG A 335 -13.19 1.69 10.56
C ARG A 335 -13.26 0.85 9.28
N ASN A 336 -12.95 1.45 8.13
CA ASN A 336 -12.94 0.72 6.86
C ASN A 336 -11.76 -0.27 6.82
N LYS A 337 -12.06 -1.54 6.58
CA LYS A 337 -11.03 -2.58 6.44
C LYS A 337 -10.52 -2.57 5.01
N ASN A 338 -9.40 -1.91 4.77
CA ASN A 338 -8.72 -1.90 3.47
C ASN A 338 -7.19 -1.97 3.65
N PHE A 339 -6.50 -2.22 2.56
CA PHE A 339 -5.03 -2.35 2.55
C PHE A 339 -4.34 -1.02 2.90
N ALA A 340 -4.84 0.09 2.39
CA ALA A 340 -4.31 1.42 2.64
C ALA A 340 -4.24 1.74 4.13
N ARG A 341 -5.31 1.43 4.86
CA ARG A 341 -5.38 1.63 6.30
C ARG A 341 -4.29 0.86 7.04
N LYS A 342 -3.93 -0.35 6.59
CA LYS A 342 -2.88 -1.13 7.26
C LYS A 342 -1.48 -0.56 7.01
N LEU A 343 -1.25 0.02 5.84
CA LEU A 343 0.00 0.74 5.55
C LEU A 343 0.08 2.05 6.35
N GLU A 344 -0.99 2.81 6.41
CA GLU A 344 -1.05 4.05 7.21
C GLU A 344 -0.86 3.75 8.69
N GLU A 345 -1.47 2.67 9.21
CA GLU A 345 -1.26 2.18 10.58
C GLU A 345 0.23 1.96 10.86
N ALA A 346 0.92 1.23 9.96
CA ALA A 346 2.34 0.95 10.15
C ALA A 346 3.20 2.22 10.17
N LEU A 347 2.95 3.18 9.27
CA LEU A 347 3.67 4.45 9.25
C LEU A 347 3.40 5.29 10.52
N ILE A 348 2.15 5.39 10.97
CA ILE A 348 1.80 6.14 12.18
C ILE A 348 2.41 5.49 13.42
N VAL A 349 2.40 4.16 13.54
CA VAL A 349 3.07 3.42 14.62
C VAL A 349 4.55 3.76 14.64
N TRP A 350 5.21 3.68 13.48
CA TRP A 350 6.63 4.00 13.36
C TRP A 350 6.93 5.46 13.76
N LEU A 351 6.12 6.42 13.32
CA LEU A 351 6.28 7.84 13.66
C LEU A 351 6.13 8.10 15.16
N ILE A 352 5.10 7.55 15.79
CA ILE A 352 4.83 7.74 17.22
C ILE A 352 5.95 7.16 18.08
N GLU A 353 6.42 5.97 17.75
CA GLU A 353 7.47 5.28 18.52
C GLU A 353 8.87 5.89 18.28
N THR A 354 9.18 6.29 17.04
CA THR A 354 10.48 6.88 16.69
C THR A 354 10.64 8.26 17.30
N GLU A 355 9.67 9.14 17.17
CA GLU A 355 9.67 10.48 17.74
C GLU A 355 9.25 10.52 19.21
N ARG A 356 8.86 9.37 19.78
CA ARG A 356 8.36 9.26 21.17
C ARG A 356 7.27 10.28 21.49
N LEU A 357 6.32 10.41 20.55
CA LEU A 357 5.24 11.41 20.65
C LEU A 357 4.31 11.17 21.82
N THR A 358 4.25 9.95 22.32
CA THR A 358 3.51 9.54 23.52
C THR A 358 4.35 8.52 24.27
N SER A 359 4.46 8.64 25.61
CA SER A 359 5.21 7.66 26.41
C SER A 359 4.52 6.30 26.42
N LYS A 360 5.28 5.23 26.64
CA LYS A 360 4.73 3.86 26.76
C LYS A 360 3.70 3.76 27.87
N GLU A 361 3.95 4.40 29.01
CA GLU A 361 3.03 4.43 30.15
C GLU A 361 1.71 5.08 29.75
N ARG A 362 1.76 6.25 29.07
CA ARG A 362 0.55 6.92 28.61
C ARG A 362 -0.18 6.14 27.52
N MET A 363 0.54 5.54 26.58
CA MET A 363 -0.07 4.64 25.61
C MET A 363 -0.82 3.48 26.28
N TYR A 364 -0.22 2.88 27.29
CA TYR A 364 -0.84 1.77 28.03
C TYR A 364 -2.04 2.23 28.87
N GLU A 365 -1.96 3.39 29.49
CA GLU A 365 -3.07 4.04 30.20
C GLU A 365 -4.25 4.29 29.25
N VAL A 366 -3.99 4.87 28.08
CA VAL A 366 -5.01 5.08 27.04
C VAL A 366 -5.62 3.75 26.63
N TYR A 367 -4.79 2.73 26.36
CA TYR A 367 -5.25 1.40 25.93
C TYR A 367 -6.25 0.81 26.93
N LEU A 368 -5.92 0.83 28.22
CA LEU A 368 -6.76 0.27 29.29
C LEU A 368 -8.06 1.06 29.49
N ASN A 369 -8.06 2.37 29.21
CA ASN A 369 -9.23 3.24 29.34
C ASN A 369 -10.15 3.23 28.10
N ILE A 370 -9.68 2.78 26.94
CA ILE A 370 -10.50 2.65 25.72
C ILE A 370 -10.86 1.20 25.38
N ALA A 371 -10.29 0.23 26.10
CA ALA A 371 -10.65 -1.18 25.95
C ALA A 371 -12.09 -1.41 26.44
N GLU A 372 -12.85 -2.19 25.68
CA GLU A 372 -14.20 -2.59 26.07
C GLU A 372 -14.12 -3.80 27.00
N TRP A 373 -14.46 -3.60 28.27
CA TRP A 373 -14.44 -4.63 29.34
C TRP A 373 -15.73 -5.43 29.42
N GLY A 374 -16.75 -4.98 28.76
CA GLY A 374 -18.09 -5.56 28.65
C GLY A 374 -18.95 -4.66 27.77
N PRO A 375 -20.16 -5.07 27.36
CA PRO A 375 -20.97 -4.27 26.45
C PRO A 375 -21.11 -2.81 26.90
N LEU A 376 -20.51 -1.88 26.16
CA LEU A 376 -20.45 -0.43 26.43
C LEU A 376 -19.76 -0.02 27.75
N VAL A 377 -18.95 -0.90 28.34
CA VAL A 377 -18.14 -0.64 29.55
C VAL A 377 -16.69 -0.36 29.11
N TYR A 378 -16.26 0.89 29.33
CA TYR A 378 -14.93 1.39 29.03
C TYR A 378 -14.30 1.94 30.31
#